data_0c11d2237911cd058d1d7eb37b3b1658
#
_entry.id   0c11d2237911cd058d1d7eb37b3b1658
#
_cell.length_a   1.000
_cell.length_b   1.000
_cell.length_c   1.000
_cell.angle_alpha   90.00
_cell.angle_beta   90.00
_cell.angle_gamma   90.00
#
_symmetry.space_group_name_H-M   'P 1'
#
loop_
_entity.id
_entity.type
_entity.pdbx_description
1 polymer ?
#
loop_
_entity_poly.entity_id
_entity_poly.type
_entity_poly.pdbx_seq_one_letter_code
_entity_poly.pdbx_strand_id
1 'polypeptide(L)'
;MGIKSFMGRRAKPKKGSSENITVSDYMSRNLTTFREDQSVLEVMETLIKKKISGGPVVNTKNELVGIISEGDCMKQISESRYYNHPMEDVRVGEHMAKNVETIDGNMNVFDAANKFLESRHRRFPIVENGKLVGLISQKDV
;
A
#
# COMPACT_ATOMS: atom_id res chain seq x y z
N MET A 1 -18.28 -8.62 8.25
CA MET A 1 -17.69 -8.25 8.66
C MET A 1 -17.82 -7.64 9.73
N GLY A 2 -17.08 -7.55 10.23
CA GLY A 2 -17.16 -7.04 11.42
C GLY A 2 -17.91 -5.81 11.55
N ILE A 3 -17.95 -5.08 10.60
CA ILE A 3 -18.55 -3.87 10.71
C ILE A 3 -19.98 -3.95 10.95
N LYS A 4 -20.68 -4.81 10.32
CA LYS A 4 -21.90 -4.92 10.54
C LYS A 4 -22.22 -5.32 11.87
N SER A 5 -21.66 -6.30 12.36
CA SER A 5 -21.93 -6.72 13.61
C SER A 5 -21.67 -5.67 14.61
N PHE A 6 -20.73 -4.85 14.32
CA PHE A 6 -20.36 -3.93 15.21
C PHE A 6 -21.34 -2.86 15.32
N MET A 7 -21.99 -2.50 14.37
CA MET A 7 -22.76 -1.49 14.48
C MET A 7 -23.93 -1.78 15.14
N GLY A 8 -24.33 -2.70 14.99
CA GLY A 8 -25.37 -3.04 15.65
C GLY A 8 -25.38 -2.91 17.02
N ARG A 9 -24.87 -3.32 17.63
CA ARG A 9 -24.86 -3.30 18.81
C ARG A 9 -24.30 -2.60 19.47
N ARG A 10 -24.00 -2.20 19.45
CA ARG A 10 -23.35 -1.61 19.91
C ARG A 10 -23.17 -1.07 20.59
N ALA A 11 -23.42 -1.68 20.93
CA ALA A 11 -23.13 -1.11 21.84
C ALA A 11 -22.12 -0.30 21.64
N LYS A 12 -22.03 0.58 22.05
CA LYS A 12 -21.03 1.29 21.86
C LYS A 12 -19.97 0.90 22.63
N PRO A 13 -18.85 0.81 22.16
CA PRO A 13 -17.70 0.44 22.89
C PRO A 13 -17.46 1.47 23.90
N LYS A 14 -16.75 1.10 24.93
CA LYS A 14 -16.42 1.99 25.89
C LYS A 14 -15.63 3.00 25.31
N LYS A 15 -15.80 4.22 25.57
CA LYS A 15 -15.02 5.20 25.11
C LYS A 15 -13.61 4.98 25.09
N GLY A 16 -13.01 4.73 26.08
CA GLY A 16 -11.56 4.57 26.08
C GLY A 16 -11.05 3.49 25.24
N SER A 17 -11.69 2.38 25.21
CA SER A 17 -11.10 1.30 24.50
C SER A 17 -11.16 1.50 23.01
N SER A 18 -12.23 1.99 22.44
CA SER A 18 -12.26 2.13 21.02
C SER A 18 -11.37 3.26 20.53
N GLU A 19 -11.20 4.28 21.31
CA GLU A 19 -10.39 5.38 20.91
C GLU A 19 -8.91 5.05 20.90
N ASN A 20 -8.52 4.01 21.59
CA ASN A 20 -7.13 3.64 21.65
C ASN A 20 -6.71 2.62 20.61
N ILE A 21 -7.65 2.20 19.77
CA ILE A 21 -7.32 1.25 18.71
C ILE A 21 -6.83 2.01 17.50
N THR A 22 -5.60 1.81 17.14
CA THR A 22 -4.98 2.54 16.01
C THR A 22 -4.69 1.59 14.87
N VAL A 23 -4.42 2.14 13.72
CA VAL A 23 -4.11 1.33 12.55
C VAL A 23 -2.85 0.52 12.74
N SER A 24 -1.91 0.98 13.57
CA SER A 24 -0.70 0.20 13.80
C SER A 24 -0.99 -1.10 14.51
N ASP A 25 -2.14 -1.24 15.16
CA ASP A 25 -2.51 -2.49 15.82
C ASP A 25 -2.96 -3.56 14.80
N TYR A 26 -3.35 -3.13 13.61
CA TYR A 26 -3.89 -4.02 12.59
C TYR A 26 -3.11 -4.08 11.29
N MET A 27 -2.14 -3.23 11.10
CA MET A 27 -1.41 -3.20 9.83
C MET A 27 -0.51 -4.40 9.66
N SER A 28 -0.25 -4.77 8.44
CA SER A 28 0.72 -5.79 8.12
C SER A 28 2.11 -5.18 8.13
N ARG A 29 3.05 -5.79 8.81
CA ARG A 29 4.43 -5.32 8.84
C ARG A 29 5.36 -6.14 7.96
N ASN A 30 4.85 -7.23 7.41
CA ASN A 30 5.66 -8.08 6.55
C ASN A 30 5.48 -7.59 5.12
N LEU A 31 6.25 -6.62 4.72
CA LEU A 31 6.09 -5.94 3.46
C LEU A 31 7.07 -6.38 2.40
N THR A 32 6.61 -6.42 1.16
CA THR A 32 7.50 -6.53 0.01
C THR A 32 7.63 -5.13 -0.53
N THR A 33 8.84 -4.58 -0.50
CA THR A 33 9.09 -3.22 -0.97
C THR A 33 9.99 -3.26 -2.20
N PHE A 34 9.97 -2.18 -2.94
CA PHE A 34 10.77 -2.06 -4.15
C PHE A 34 11.58 -0.77 -4.11
N ARG A 35 12.50 -0.64 -5.03
CA ARG A 35 13.37 0.54 -5.11
C ARG A 35 13.22 1.19 -6.47
N GLU A 36 13.48 2.48 -6.54
CA GLU A 36 13.32 3.22 -7.79
C GLU A 36 14.23 2.73 -8.89
N ASP A 37 15.39 2.22 -8.54
CA ASP A 37 16.37 1.77 -9.53
C ASP A 37 16.20 0.33 -9.98
N GLN A 38 15.21 -0.38 -9.45
CA GLN A 38 14.94 -1.73 -9.92
C GLN A 38 14.27 -1.67 -11.29
N SER A 39 14.45 -2.72 -12.10
CA SER A 39 13.78 -2.77 -13.38
C SER A 39 12.33 -3.20 -13.17
N VAL A 40 11.47 -2.75 -14.05
CA VAL A 40 10.06 -3.12 -14.02
C VAL A 40 9.92 -4.63 -14.20
N LEU A 41 10.80 -5.24 -14.97
CA LEU A 41 10.77 -6.68 -15.19
C LEU A 41 11.02 -7.43 -13.88
N GLU A 42 12.00 -6.97 -13.12
CA GLU A 42 12.33 -7.57 -11.84
C GLU A 42 11.15 -7.46 -10.87
N VAL A 43 10.48 -6.32 -10.86
CA VAL A 43 9.33 -6.12 -10.03
C VAL A 43 8.21 -7.08 -10.43
N MET A 44 7.95 -7.21 -11.72
CA MET A 44 6.90 -8.08 -12.20
C MET A 44 7.16 -9.53 -11.81
N GLU A 45 8.40 -9.96 -11.87
CA GLU A 45 8.75 -11.31 -11.45
C GLU A 45 8.44 -11.53 -9.97
N THR A 46 8.72 -10.54 -9.14
CA THR A 46 8.44 -10.62 -7.72
C THR A 46 6.93 -10.63 -7.47
N LEU A 47 6.17 -9.81 -8.18
CA LEU A 47 4.73 -9.75 -8.01
C LEU A 47 4.08 -11.11 -8.35
N ILE A 48 4.55 -11.71 -9.41
CA ILE A 48 4.03 -13.01 -9.82
C ILE A 48 4.40 -14.08 -8.81
N LYS A 49 5.67 -14.09 -8.40
CA LYS A 49 6.15 -15.10 -7.49
C LYS A 49 5.44 -15.03 -6.15
N LYS A 50 5.20 -13.85 -5.64
CA LYS A 50 4.57 -13.66 -4.35
C LYS A 50 3.05 -13.54 -4.43
N LYS A 51 2.51 -13.51 -5.64
CA LYS A 51 1.06 -13.41 -5.86
C LYS A 51 0.47 -12.14 -5.24
N ILE A 52 1.16 -11.04 -5.44
CA ILE A 52 0.70 -9.73 -4.96
C ILE A 52 0.52 -8.80 -6.15
N SER A 53 -0.30 -7.79 -6.01
CA SER A 53 -0.66 -6.91 -7.10
C SER A 53 0.14 -5.63 -7.18
N GLY A 54 1.02 -5.40 -6.23
CA GLY A 54 1.83 -4.20 -6.20
C GLY A 54 2.50 -4.03 -4.86
N GLY A 55 3.23 -2.96 -4.70
CA GLY A 55 3.86 -2.69 -3.42
C GLY A 55 4.48 -1.32 -3.35
N PRO A 56 4.85 -0.92 -2.16
CA PRO A 56 5.44 0.39 -1.95
C PRO A 56 6.88 0.45 -2.42
N VAL A 57 7.28 1.61 -2.91
CA VAL A 57 8.65 1.88 -3.35
C VAL A 57 9.27 2.79 -2.31
N VAL A 58 10.44 2.40 -1.80
CA VAL A 58 11.12 3.16 -0.76
C VAL A 58 12.55 3.47 -1.19
N ASN A 59 13.12 4.50 -0.57
CA ASN A 59 14.52 4.86 -0.82
C ASN A 59 15.41 4.20 0.21
N THR A 60 16.68 4.52 0.22
CA THR A 60 17.65 3.89 1.13
C THR A 60 17.39 4.22 2.59
N LYS A 61 16.60 5.26 2.85
CA LYS A 61 16.25 5.63 4.21
C LYS A 61 14.90 5.07 4.63
N ASN A 62 14.35 4.18 3.83
CA ASN A 62 13.04 3.56 4.07
C ASN A 62 11.89 4.57 4.01
N GLU A 63 12.10 5.66 3.31
CA GLU A 63 11.05 6.64 3.12
C GLU A 63 10.22 6.24 1.91
N LEU A 64 8.91 6.38 2.00
CA LEU A 64 8.02 6.01 0.91
C LEU A 64 8.13 7.03 -0.20
N VAL A 65 8.46 6.59 -1.40
CA VAL A 65 8.60 7.49 -2.56
C VAL A 65 7.58 7.19 -3.65
N GLY A 66 6.90 6.08 -3.59
CA GLY A 66 5.87 5.77 -4.58
C GLY A 66 5.24 4.42 -4.35
N ILE A 67 4.38 4.04 -5.29
CA ILE A 67 3.79 2.71 -5.32
C ILE A 67 3.86 2.23 -6.76
N ILE A 68 4.24 0.97 -6.96
CA ILE A 68 4.26 0.36 -8.28
C ILE A 68 3.23 -0.78 -8.28
N SER A 69 2.42 -0.86 -9.33
CA SER A 69 1.38 -1.87 -9.40
C SER A 69 1.63 -2.82 -10.57
N GLU A 70 0.93 -3.93 -10.55
CA GLU A 70 0.97 -4.90 -11.61
C GLU A 70 0.57 -4.23 -12.93
N GLY A 71 -0.45 -3.38 -12.90
CA GLY A 71 -0.88 -2.67 -14.09
C GLY A 71 0.19 -1.76 -14.66
N ASP A 72 0.94 -1.07 -13.78
CA ASP A 72 2.02 -0.21 -14.23
C ASP A 72 3.09 -1.05 -14.94
N CYS A 73 3.41 -2.20 -14.38
CA CYS A 73 4.41 -3.07 -14.97
C CYS A 73 3.95 -3.65 -16.29
N MET A 74 2.70 -4.08 -16.38
CA MET A 74 2.17 -4.65 -17.60
C MET A 74 2.12 -3.64 -18.73
N LYS A 75 1.82 -2.40 -18.40
CA LYS A 75 1.82 -1.35 -19.40
C LYS A 75 3.21 -1.18 -19.99
N GLN A 76 4.23 -1.18 -19.14
CA GLN A 76 5.60 -1.00 -19.60
C GLN A 76 6.11 -2.19 -20.40
N ILE A 77 5.70 -3.39 -20.02
CA ILE A 77 6.07 -4.59 -20.75
C ILE A 77 5.47 -4.54 -22.16
N SER A 78 4.20 -4.15 -22.25
CA SER A 78 3.54 -4.05 -23.53
C SER A 78 4.18 -2.99 -24.41
N GLU A 79 4.47 -1.83 -23.85
CA GLU A 79 5.09 -0.74 -24.60
C GLU A 79 6.49 -1.09 -25.03
N SER A 80 7.24 -1.76 -24.16
CA SER A 80 8.59 -2.14 -24.48
C SER A 80 8.63 -3.07 -25.70
N ARG A 81 7.69 -4.03 -25.74
CA ARG A 81 7.62 -4.96 -26.83
C ARG A 81 7.27 -4.23 -28.13
N TYR A 82 6.29 -3.33 -28.04
CA TYR A 82 5.83 -2.60 -29.21
C TYR A 82 6.94 -1.72 -29.80
N TYR A 83 7.71 -1.06 -28.95
CA TYR A 83 8.76 -0.17 -29.40
C TYR A 83 10.15 -0.81 -29.43
N ASN A 84 10.23 -2.09 -29.13
CA ASN A 84 11.48 -2.84 -29.15
C ASN A 84 12.52 -2.27 -28.17
N HIS A 85 12.07 -1.85 -27.00
CA HIS A 85 12.96 -1.33 -25.97
C HIS A 85 13.41 -2.44 -25.04
N PRO A 86 14.63 -2.43 -24.53
CA PRO A 86 15.07 -3.44 -23.57
C PRO A 86 14.36 -3.26 -22.25
N MET A 87 13.71 -4.30 -21.77
CA MET A 87 12.99 -4.23 -20.51
C MET A 87 13.89 -3.99 -19.32
N GLU A 88 15.10 -4.43 -19.36
CA GLU A 88 16.03 -4.26 -18.26
C GLU A 88 16.34 -2.80 -17.96
N ASP A 89 16.10 -1.92 -18.93
CA ASP A 89 16.41 -0.53 -18.76
C ASP A 89 15.19 0.29 -18.30
N VAL A 90 14.03 -0.35 -18.14
CA VAL A 90 12.85 0.36 -17.72
C VAL A 90 12.79 0.34 -16.19
N ARG A 91 12.90 1.52 -15.59
CA ARG A 91 13.05 1.63 -14.14
C ARG A 91 11.75 1.96 -13.41
N VAL A 92 11.60 1.43 -12.22
CA VAL A 92 10.43 1.62 -11.39
C VAL A 92 10.17 3.11 -11.15
N GLY A 93 11.22 3.87 -10.86
CA GLY A 93 11.07 5.28 -10.51
C GLY A 93 10.42 6.12 -11.58
N GLU A 94 10.49 5.67 -12.83
CA GLU A 94 9.91 6.42 -13.93
C GLU A 94 8.44 6.12 -14.14
N HIS A 95 7.95 5.03 -13.57
CA HIS A 95 6.60 4.56 -13.84
C HIS A 95 5.73 4.35 -12.61
N MET A 96 6.27 4.52 -11.43
CA MET A 96 5.52 4.37 -10.20
C MET A 96 4.59 5.57 -9.98
N ALA A 97 3.54 5.37 -9.22
CA ALA A 97 2.70 6.48 -8.80
C ALA A 97 3.42 7.22 -7.69
N LYS A 98 3.56 8.53 -7.78
CA LYS A 98 4.32 9.32 -6.82
C LYS A 98 3.53 10.03 -5.76
N ASN A 99 2.31 10.42 -6.04
CA ASN A 99 1.52 11.14 -5.07
C ASN A 99 0.69 10.14 -4.28
N VAL A 100 1.35 9.41 -3.40
CA VAL A 100 0.73 8.33 -2.69
C VAL A 100 0.05 8.83 -1.44
N GLU A 101 -1.23 8.49 -1.28
CA GLU A 101 -1.95 8.85 -0.10
C GLU A 101 -1.59 7.86 0.99
N THR A 102 -1.25 8.34 2.17
CA THR A 102 -0.78 7.50 3.27
C THR A 102 -1.61 7.72 4.52
N ILE A 103 -1.44 6.85 5.50
CA ILE A 103 -2.08 6.96 6.78
C ILE A 103 -1.00 6.92 7.85
N ASP A 104 -1.14 7.76 8.87
CA ASP A 104 -0.23 7.75 10.00
C ASP A 104 -0.58 6.57 10.91
N GLY A 105 0.41 5.91 11.46
CA GLY A 105 0.21 4.74 12.31
C GLY A 105 -0.63 5.01 13.55
N ASN A 106 -0.74 6.28 13.96
CA ASN A 106 -1.52 6.63 15.13
C ASN A 106 -2.97 6.93 14.80
N MET A 107 -3.36 6.85 13.55
CA MET A 107 -4.74 7.11 13.15
C MET A 107 -5.66 6.09 13.82
N ASN A 108 -6.80 6.57 14.30
CA ASN A 108 -7.82 5.73 14.88
C ASN A 108 -8.40 4.82 13.82
N VAL A 109 -8.72 3.59 14.18
CA VAL A 109 -9.21 2.62 13.20
C VAL A 109 -10.54 3.03 12.59
N PHE A 110 -11.37 3.77 13.30
CA PHE A 110 -12.63 4.22 12.73
C PHE A 110 -12.42 5.32 11.69
N ASP A 111 -11.43 6.17 11.90
CA ASP A 111 -11.09 7.20 10.92
C ASP A 111 -10.50 6.54 9.68
N ALA A 112 -9.73 5.49 9.86
CA ALA A 112 -9.17 4.75 8.73
C ALA A 112 -10.28 4.10 7.90
N ALA A 113 -11.28 3.54 8.56
CA ALA A 113 -12.41 2.94 7.88
C ALA A 113 -13.12 3.98 7.01
N ASN A 114 -13.32 5.18 7.55
CA ASN A 114 -13.94 6.24 6.79
C ASN A 114 -13.07 6.64 5.59
N LYS A 115 -11.76 6.64 5.76
CA LYS A 115 -10.87 7.01 4.68
C LYS A 115 -10.95 5.99 3.55
N PHE A 116 -11.07 4.71 3.87
CA PHE A 116 -11.24 3.69 2.85
C PHE A 116 -12.55 3.92 2.08
N LEU A 117 -13.61 4.24 2.79
CA LEU A 117 -14.90 4.44 2.15
C LEU A 117 -14.91 5.67 1.26
N GLU A 118 -14.25 6.73 1.67
CA GLU A 118 -14.23 7.96 0.89
C GLU A 118 -13.33 7.91 -0.31
N SER A 119 -12.20 7.25 -0.19
CA SER A 119 -11.18 7.30 -1.23
C SER A 119 -11.23 6.17 -2.23
N ARG A 120 -11.96 5.13 -1.90
CA ARG A 120 -12.04 3.94 -2.76
C ARG A 120 -10.74 3.18 -2.92
N HIS A 121 -9.77 3.43 -2.06
CA HIS A 121 -8.55 2.67 -2.07
C HIS A 121 -8.79 1.33 -1.37
N ARG A 122 -8.05 0.33 -1.73
CA ARG A 122 -8.14 -0.98 -1.09
C ARG A 122 -7.12 -1.13 0.01
N ARG A 123 -6.07 -0.38 -0.02
CA ARG A 123 -5.03 -0.41 0.99
C ARG A 123 -4.31 0.91 1.03
N PHE A 124 -3.71 1.20 2.15
CA PHE A 124 -2.90 2.40 2.32
C PHE A 124 -1.57 2.05 2.94
N PRO A 125 -0.49 2.67 2.50
CA PRO A 125 0.77 2.58 3.21
C PRO A 125 0.68 3.35 4.51
N ILE A 126 1.29 2.83 5.54
CA ILE A 126 1.33 3.48 6.85
C ILE A 126 2.73 4.03 7.05
N VAL A 127 2.82 5.30 7.35
CA VAL A 127 4.12 5.94 7.58
C VAL A 127 4.17 6.53 8.97
N GLU A 128 5.37 6.56 9.55
CA GLU A 128 5.62 7.21 10.82
C GLU A 128 6.95 7.93 10.66
N ASN A 129 6.95 9.22 10.91
CA ASN A 129 8.15 10.05 10.76
C ASN A 129 8.74 9.94 9.34
N GLY A 130 7.86 9.89 8.34
CA GLY A 130 8.26 9.81 6.94
C GLY A 130 8.67 8.43 6.46
N LYS A 131 8.75 7.44 7.35
CA LYS A 131 9.20 6.11 6.96
C LYS A 131 8.07 5.13 6.88
N LEU A 132 8.18 4.21 5.94
CA LEU A 132 7.17 3.18 5.76
C LEU A 132 7.28 2.16 6.89
N VAL A 133 6.18 1.92 7.59
CA VAL A 133 6.17 0.96 8.69
C VAL A 133 5.17 -0.18 8.47
N GLY A 134 4.25 -0.05 7.55
CA GLY A 134 3.28 -1.11 7.31
C GLY A 134 2.32 -0.79 6.19
N LEU A 135 1.41 -1.73 5.96
CA LEU A 135 0.30 -1.53 5.03
C LEU A 135 -0.97 -1.95 5.75
N ILE A 136 -2.05 -1.23 5.49
CA ILE A 136 -3.34 -1.64 6.02
C ILE A 136 -4.31 -1.77 4.86
N SER A 137 -5.13 -2.84 4.86
CA SER A 137 -6.07 -3.04 3.80
C SER A 137 -7.49 -3.01 4.35
N GLN A 138 -8.47 -2.96 3.47
CA GLN A 138 -9.86 -2.98 3.90
C GLN A 138 -10.17 -4.22 4.71
N LYS A 139 -9.49 -5.34 4.42
CA LYS A 139 -9.71 -6.55 5.17
C LYS A 139 -9.23 -6.43 6.59
N ASP A 140 -8.30 -5.59 6.90
CA ASP A 140 -7.74 -5.44 8.23
C ASP A 140 -8.64 -4.57 9.14
N VAL A 141 -9.52 -3.82 8.55
CA VAL A 141 -10.42 -2.92 9.27
C VAL A 141 -11.87 -3.43 9.28
#